data_5b3914abdd58b944043a2ae3e61ccc2e
#
_entry.id   5b3914abdd58b944043a2ae3e61ccc2e
#
_cell.length_a   1.000
_cell.length_b   1.000
_cell.length_c   1.000
_cell.angle_alpha   90.00
_cell.angle_beta   90.00
_cell.angle_gamma   90.00
#
_symmetry.space_group_name_H-M   'P 1'
#
loop_
_entity.id
_entity.type
_entity.pdbx_description
1 polymer ?
#
loop_
_entity_poly.entity_id
_entity_poly.type
_entity_poly.pdbx_seq_one_letter_code
_entity_poly.pdbx_strand_id
1 'polypeptide(L)'
;MAGNRTFTMIKPDAVGANNTGAIVKMIEEAGFRIIGLKKTRLTRERAGQFYEIHKARPFYNDLCDYMSSGSIVPMILEKDNAVEDFRKLIGATDPRKAEKGTIRNLFATSIEANAIHGSDSDGNADIEGSFFFSNLERF
;
A
#
# COMPACT_ATOMS: atom_id res chain seq x y z
N MET A 1 17.73 6.13 -13.55
CA MET A 1 16.37 6.35 -14.09
C MET A 1 15.34 5.88 -13.10
N ALA A 2 14.26 6.65 -12.94
CA ALA A 2 13.15 6.22 -12.14
C ALA A 2 12.41 5.07 -12.82
N GLY A 3 11.97 4.09 -12.05
CA GLY A 3 11.19 2.97 -12.56
C GLY A 3 9.76 3.34 -12.86
N ASN A 4 9.05 2.42 -13.52
CA ASN A 4 7.68 2.62 -13.94
C ASN A 4 6.66 1.75 -13.20
N ARG A 5 7.08 1.08 -12.14
CA ARG A 5 6.18 0.24 -11.33
C ARG A 5 6.33 0.54 -9.85
N THR A 6 5.22 0.48 -9.14
CA THR A 6 5.21 0.54 -7.68
C THR A 6 4.24 -0.48 -7.13
N PHE A 7 4.42 -0.81 -5.85
CA PHE A 7 3.52 -1.67 -5.13
C PHE A 7 2.74 -0.85 -4.11
N THR A 8 1.46 -1.14 -3.98
CA THR A 8 0.60 -0.55 -2.96
C THR A 8 -0.27 -1.62 -2.32
N MET A 9 -0.83 -1.27 -1.17
CA MET A 9 -1.73 -2.17 -0.46
C MET A 9 -2.70 -1.30 0.36
N ILE A 10 -4.00 -1.45 0.08
CA ILE A 10 -5.02 -0.81 0.90
C ILE A 10 -5.10 -1.60 2.21
N LYS A 11 -4.98 -0.91 3.33
CA LYS A 11 -4.86 -1.51 4.66
C LYS A 11 -6.22 -1.87 5.25
N PRO A 12 -6.25 -2.73 6.30
CA PRO A 12 -7.51 -3.20 6.87
C PRO A 12 -8.46 -2.10 7.33
N ASP A 13 -7.95 -0.97 7.79
CA ASP A 13 -8.79 0.15 8.23
C ASP A 13 -9.64 0.70 7.08
N ALA A 14 -9.02 0.95 5.93
CA ALA A 14 -9.73 1.50 4.77
C ALA A 14 -10.62 0.45 4.10
N VAL A 15 -10.18 -0.81 4.03
CA VAL A 15 -11.02 -1.89 3.50
C VAL A 15 -12.25 -2.08 4.37
N GLY A 16 -12.06 -2.12 5.69
CA GLY A 16 -13.16 -2.30 6.65
C GLY A 16 -14.15 -1.14 6.64
N ALA A 17 -13.70 0.07 6.30
CA ALA A 17 -14.57 1.24 6.19
C ALA A 17 -15.23 1.37 4.81
N ASN A 18 -15.08 0.40 3.93
CA ASN A 18 -15.64 0.39 2.57
C ASN A 18 -15.08 1.51 1.67
N ASN A 19 -13.83 1.88 1.88
CA ASN A 19 -13.15 2.92 1.10
C ASN A 19 -12.34 2.37 -0.09
N THR A 20 -12.33 1.05 -0.30
CA THR A 20 -11.54 0.42 -1.38
C THR A 20 -11.85 1.04 -2.73
N GLY A 21 -13.13 1.12 -3.10
CA GLY A 21 -13.53 1.65 -4.41
C GLY A 21 -13.16 3.10 -4.61
N ALA A 22 -13.32 3.94 -3.58
CA ALA A 22 -12.93 5.34 -3.64
C ALA A 22 -11.43 5.52 -3.83
N ILE A 23 -10.63 4.71 -3.14
CA ILE A 23 -9.17 4.76 -3.26
C ILE A 23 -8.73 4.29 -4.64
N VAL A 24 -9.28 3.17 -5.15
CA VAL A 24 -8.98 2.66 -6.50
C VAL A 24 -9.32 3.71 -7.55
N LYS A 25 -10.44 4.40 -7.41
CA LYS A 25 -10.85 5.48 -8.32
C LYS A 25 -9.79 6.60 -8.34
N MET A 26 -9.32 7.03 -7.18
CA MET A 26 -8.28 8.07 -7.10
C MET A 26 -6.99 7.63 -7.79
N ILE A 27 -6.61 6.37 -7.62
CA ILE A 27 -5.40 5.80 -8.25
C ILE A 27 -5.53 5.85 -9.76
N GLU A 28 -6.64 5.38 -10.31
CA GLU A 28 -6.86 5.38 -11.75
C GLU A 28 -6.96 6.79 -12.33
N GLU A 29 -7.64 7.70 -11.65
CA GLU A 29 -7.76 9.10 -12.07
C GLU A 29 -6.42 9.83 -12.06
N ALA A 30 -5.48 9.38 -11.22
CA ALA A 30 -4.12 9.95 -11.17
C ALA A 30 -3.21 9.43 -12.30
N GLY A 31 -3.72 8.55 -13.17
CA GLY A 31 -3.00 8.05 -14.33
C GLY A 31 -2.24 6.76 -14.12
N PHE A 32 -2.43 6.09 -12.99
CA PHE A 32 -1.81 4.78 -12.75
C PHE A 32 -2.62 3.68 -13.42
N ARG A 33 -1.91 2.80 -14.13
CA ARG A 33 -2.53 1.58 -14.66
C ARG A 33 -2.38 0.46 -13.65
N ILE A 34 -3.46 -0.18 -13.29
CA ILE A 34 -3.44 -1.31 -12.36
C ILE A 34 -3.12 -2.57 -13.17
N ILE A 35 -1.96 -3.18 -12.90
CA ILE A 35 -1.52 -4.39 -13.61
C ILE A 35 -1.67 -5.66 -12.78
N GLY A 36 -1.94 -5.52 -11.50
CA GLY A 36 -2.28 -6.63 -10.61
C GLY A 36 -3.12 -6.09 -9.46
N LEU A 37 -4.17 -6.81 -9.10
CA LEU A 37 -5.05 -6.44 -8.00
C LEU A 37 -5.71 -7.68 -7.43
N LYS A 38 -5.74 -7.79 -6.11
CA LYS A 38 -6.53 -8.82 -5.45
C LYS A 38 -6.90 -8.38 -4.04
N LYS A 39 -7.96 -8.99 -3.51
CA LYS A 39 -8.34 -8.85 -2.11
C LYS A 39 -7.94 -10.13 -1.38
N THR A 40 -7.23 -10.00 -0.28
CA THR A 40 -6.76 -11.14 0.49
C THR A 40 -6.66 -10.78 1.96
N ARG A 41 -6.22 -11.73 2.76
CA ARG A 41 -5.96 -11.49 4.19
C ARG A 41 -4.64 -12.15 4.55
N LEU A 42 -3.76 -11.40 5.21
CA LEU A 42 -2.51 -11.95 5.71
C LEU A 42 -2.76 -12.72 7.01
N THR A 43 -2.06 -13.84 7.16
CA THR A 43 -1.85 -14.42 8.48
C THR A 43 -0.83 -13.55 9.21
N ARG A 44 -0.78 -13.64 10.54
CA ARG A 44 0.23 -12.91 11.30
C ARG A 44 1.65 -13.29 10.88
N GLU A 45 1.88 -14.57 10.57
CA GLU A 45 3.16 -15.05 10.09
C GLU A 45 3.55 -14.39 8.75
N ARG A 46 2.61 -14.32 7.82
CA ARG A 46 2.86 -13.67 6.52
C ARG A 46 3.08 -12.18 6.65
N ALA A 47 2.33 -11.52 7.54
CA ALA A 47 2.56 -10.11 7.83
C ALA A 47 3.99 -9.90 8.37
N GLY A 48 4.45 -10.79 9.24
CA GLY A 48 5.81 -10.74 9.75
C GLY A 48 6.86 -10.89 8.66
N GLN A 49 6.62 -11.76 7.69
CA GLN A 49 7.54 -11.94 6.55
C GLN A 49 7.58 -10.70 5.66
N PHE A 50 6.44 -10.09 5.41
CA PHE A 50 6.37 -8.87 4.59
C PHE A 50 7.12 -7.70 5.25
N TYR A 51 7.00 -7.56 6.56
CA TYR A 51 7.62 -6.48 7.33
C TYR A 51 8.94 -6.88 8.00
N GLU A 52 9.59 -7.94 7.53
CA GLU A 52 10.80 -8.49 8.17
C GLU A 52 11.91 -7.46 8.36
N ILE A 53 12.05 -6.51 7.42
CA ILE A 53 13.05 -5.44 7.55
C ILE A 53 12.82 -4.56 8.78
N HIS A 54 11.63 -4.58 9.36
CA HIS A 54 11.27 -3.83 10.55
C HIS A 54 11.28 -4.68 11.83
N LYS A 55 11.76 -5.93 11.76
CA LYS A 55 11.69 -6.90 12.86
C LYS A 55 12.26 -6.38 14.17
N ALA A 56 13.32 -5.58 14.13
CA ALA A 56 13.96 -5.01 15.31
C ALA A 56 13.29 -3.72 15.82
N ARG A 57 12.28 -3.22 15.13
CA ARG A 57 11.60 -1.97 15.52
C ARG A 57 10.56 -2.23 16.61
N PRO A 58 10.37 -1.27 17.56
CA PRO A 58 9.38 -1.43 18.63
C PRO A 58 7.94 -1.63 18.12
N PHE A 59 7.59 -1.07 16.97
CA PHE A 59 6.24 -1.15 16.40
C PHE A 59 5.98 -2.44 15.63
N TYR A 60 6.98 -3.31 15.45
CA TYR A 60 6.86 -4.48 14.56
C TYR A 60 5.69 -5.41 14.92
N ASN A 61 5.57 -5.77 16.19
CA ASN A 61 4.52 -6.69 16.63
C ASN A 61 3.13 -6.08 16.44
N ASP A 62 2.96 -4.81 16.79
CA ASP A 62 1.69 -4.11 16.62
C ASP A 62 1.32 -3.99 15.15
N LEU A 63 2.31 -3.71 14.29
CA LEU A 63 2.11 -3.63 12.85
C LEU A 63 1.65 -4.97 12.27
N CYS A 64 2.30 -6.07 12.66
CA CYS A 64 1.92 -7.41 12.20
C CYS A 64 0.52 -7.80 12.66
N ASP A 65 0.18 -7.50 13.91
CA ASP A 65 -1.16 -7.74 14.45
C ASP A 65 -2.21 -6.94 13.67
N TYR A 66 -1.93 -5.66 13.42
CA TYR A 66 -2.83 -4.79 12.69
C TYR A 66 -3.05 -5.25 11.25
N MET A 67 -1.96 -5.54 10.53
CA MET A 67 -2.02 -5.92 9.12
C MET A 67 -2.66 -7.29 8.88
N SER A 68 -2.70 -8.15 9.90
CA SER A 68 -3.39 -9.44 9.83
C SER A 68 -4.81 -9.41 10.40
N SER A 69 -5.27 -8.26 10.88
CA SER A 69 -6.57 -8.13 11.55
C SER A 69 -7.77 -8.10 10.61
N GLY A 70 -7.57 -7.88 9.33
CA GLY A 70 -8.65 -7.80 8.36
C GLY A 70 -8.15 -7.93 6.93
N SER A 71 -9.06 -7.79 5.98
CA SER A 71 -8.73 -7.89 4.56
C SER A 71 -7.90 -6.70 4.09
N ILE A 72 -7.06 -6.96 3.10
CA ILE A 72 -6.21 -5.97 2.43
C ILE A 72 -6.41 -6.09 0.93
N VAL A 73 -6.02 -5.04 0.18
CA VAL A 73 -6.09 -5.04 -1.28
C VAL A 73 -4.73 -4.66 -1.84
N PRO A 74 -3.83 -5.63 -2.06
CA PRO A 74 -2.56 -5.36 -2.73
C PRO A 74 -2.75 -5.13 -4.22
N MET A 75 -1.92 -4.22 -4.78
CA MET A 75 -1.93 -3.87 -6.20
C MET A 75 -0.51 -3.60 -6.69
N ILE A 76 -0.26 -3.94 -7.96
CA ILE A 76 0.92 -3.45 -8.68
C ILE A 76 0.43 -2.39 -9.66
N LEU A 77 1.07 -1.25 -9.64
CA LEU A 77 0.71 -0.08 -10.44
C LEU A 77 1.81 0.29 -11.41
N GLU A 78 1.43 0.78 -12.58
CA GLU A 78 2.37 1.19 -13.61
C GLU A 78 2.12 2.63 -14.03
N LYS A 79 3.18 3.43 -14.03
CA LYS A 79 3.20 4.82 -14.46
C LYS A 79 4.66 5.27 -14.52
N ASP A 80 5.00 6.19 -15.40
CA ASP A 80 6.35 6.75 -15.38
C ASP A 80 6.62 7.37 -14.01
N ASN A 81 7.82 7.14 -13.44
CA ASN A 81 8.21 7.60 -12.12
C ASN A 81 7.22 7.15 -11.02
N ALA A 82 6.80 5.89 -11.08
CA ALA A 82 5.68 5.37 -10.31
C ALA A 82 5.83 5.52 -8.80
N VAL A 83 7.00 5.16 -8.24
CA VAL A 83 7.21 5.20 -6.79
C VAL A 83 7.03 6.60 -6.24
N GLU A 84 7.72 7.57 -6.82
CA GLU A 84 7.67 8.95 -6.34
C GLU A 84 6.29 9.58 -6.53
N ASP A 85 5.71 9.40 -7.72
CA ASP A 85 4.38 9.96 -8.02
C ASP A 85 3.30 9.35 -7.13
N PHE A 86 3.39 8.04 -6.84
CA PHE A 86 2.43 7.40 -5.96
C PHE A 86 2.55 7.90 -4.53
N ARG A 87 3.78 8.09 -4.04
CA ARG A 87 3.99 8.63 -2.69
C ARG A 87 3.40 10.04 -2.55
N LYS A 88 3.42 10.84 -3.60
CA LYS A 88 2.73 12.15 -3.62
C LYS A 88 1.22 12.00 -3.56
N LEU A 89 0.67 11.03 -4.27
CA LEU A 89 -0.78 10.78 -4.28
C LEU A 89 -1.29 10.34 -2.91
N ILE A 90 -0.55 9.48 -2.22
CA ILE A 90 -1.01 8.96 -0.92
C ILE A 90 -0.77 9.94 0.23
N GLY A 91 0.24 10.79 0.15
CA GLY A 91 0.55 11.80 1.16
C GLY A 91 1.43 11.29 2.30
N ALA A 92 1.67 12.16 3.27
CA ALA A 92 2.53 11.85 4.41
C ALA A 92 1.98 10.72 5.27
N THR A 93 2.90 9.97 5.90
CA THR A 93 2.56 8.83 6.78
C THR A 93 1.59 9.23 7.90
N ASP A 94 1.81 10.41 8.50
CA ASP A 94 0.88 10.97 9.48
C ASP A 94 -0.23 11.71 8.73
N PRO A 95 -1.50 11.28 8.84
CA PRO A 95 -2.58 11.92 8.11
C PRO A 95 -2.78 13.39 8.46
N ARG A 96 -2.37 13.81 9.67
CA ARG A 96 -2.44 15.21 10.08
C ARG A 96 -1.46 16.11 9.32
N LYS A 97 -0.41 15.51 8.76
CA LYS A 97 0.62 16.20 7.96
C LYS A 97 0.44 15.98 6.46
N ALA A 98 -0.49 15.11 6.06
CA ALA A 98 -0.75 14.83 4.66
C ALA A 98 -1.45 16.01 4.00
N GLU A 99 -0.98 16.40 2.80
CA GLU A 99 -1.59 17.48 2.06
C GLU A 99 -3.06 17.21 1.76
N LYS A 100 -3.86 18.26 1.75
CA LYS A 100 -5.27 18.17 1.45
C LYS A 100 -5.50 17.50 0.09
N GLY A 101 -6.41 16.53 0.06
CA GLY A 101 -6.78 15.82 -1.15
C GLY A 101 -5.96 14.55 -1.41
N THR A 102 -4.92 14.29 -0.62
CA THR A 102 -4.20 13.01 -0.71
C THR A 102 -5.03 11.89 -0.10
N ILE A 103 -4.69 10.64 -0.45
CA ILE A 103 -5.44 9.47 0.04
C ILE A 103 -5.42 9.41 1.58
N ARG A 104 -4.26 9.60 2.19
CA ARG A 104 -4.14 9.58 3.66
C ARG A 104 -4.86 10.75 4.32
N ASN A 105 -4.84 11.92 3.70
CA ASN A 105 -5.62 13.05 4.22
C ASN A 105 -7.12 12.72 4.27
N LEU A 106 -7.64 12.07 3.24
CA LEU A 106 -9.07 11.78 3.10
C LEU A 106 -9.52 10.56 3.90
N PHE A 107 -8.69 9.52 4.00
CA PHE A 107 -9.14 8.22 4.49
C PHE A 107 -8.39 7.68 5.71
N ALA A 108 -7.20 8.20 6.02
CA ALA A 108 -6.43 7.73 7.17
C ALA A 108 -6.94 8.36 8.47
N THR A 109 -6.83 7.61 9.57
CA THR A 109 -7.26 8.09 10.89
C THR A 109 -6.09 8.29 11.85
N SER A 110 -4.98 7.58 11.65
CA SER A 110 -3.79 7.68 12.50
C SER A 110 -2.56 7.25 11.72
N ILE A 111 -1.37 7.34 12.33
CA ILE A 111 -0.12 6.86 11.72
C ILE A 111 -0.19 5.36 11.46
N GLU A 112 -0.77 4.59 12.38
CA GLU A 112 -0.91 3.13 12.22
C GLU A 112 -2.04 2.79 11.24
N ALA A 113 -3.22 3.38 11.43
CA ALA A 113 -4.38 3.19 10.55
C ALA A 113 -4.38 4.27 9.46
N ASN A 114 -3.37 4.24 8.59
CA ASN A 114 -3.15 5.29 7.59
C ASN A 114 -3.61 4.91 6.18
N ALA A 115 -4.54 4.01 6.07
CA ALA A 115 -5.31 3.63 4.89
C ALA A 115 -4.54 2.84 3.84
N ILE A 116 -3.29 3.18 3.54
CA ILE A 116 -2.60 2.63 2.37
C ILE A 116 -1.09 2.59 2.57
N HIS A 117 -0.46 1.59 1.98
CA HIS A 117 0.99 1.44 1.89
C HIS A 117 1.46 1.83 0.49
N GLY A 118 2.61 2.45 0.38
CA GLY A 118 3.30 2.69 -0.89
C GLY A 118 4.77 2.36 -0.74
N SER A 119 5.34 1.69 -1.75
CA SER A 119 6.76 1.36 -1.76
C SER A 119 7.62 2.62 -1.71
N ASP A 120 8.78 2.53 -1.08
CA ASP A 120 9.69 3.67 -0.92
C ASP A 120 10.84 3.68 -1.93
N SER A 121 10.97 2.62 -2.72
CA SER A 121 12.00 2.52 -3.76
C SER A 121 11.59 1.52 -4.83
N ASP A 122 12.21 1.62 -6.01
CA ASP A 122 11.99 0.67 -7.10
C ASP A 122 12.35 -0.75 -6.68
N GLY A 123 13.46 -0.93 -5.95
CA GLY A 123 13.88 -2.24 -5.46
C GLY A 123 12.87 -2.85 -4.50
N ASN A 124 12.38 -2.06 -3.55
CA ASN A 124 11.36 -2.54 -2.62
C ASN A 124 10.03 -2.80 -3.31
N ALA A 125 9.68 -2.02 -4.33
CA ALA A 125 8.48 -2.25 -5.12
C ALA A 125 8.50 -3.64 -5.78
N ASP A 126 9.64 -4.05 -6.33
CA ASP A 126 9.80 -5.38 -6.93
C ASP A 126 9.66 -6.49 -5.89
N ILE A 127 10.32 -6.34 -4.74
CA ILE A 127 10.26 -7.33 -3.66
C ILE A 127 8.83 -7.46 -3.14
N GLU A 128 8.18 -6.34 -2.87
CA GLU A 128 6.82 -6.31 -2.31
C GLU A 128 5.80 -6.84 -3.31
N GLY A 129 5.94 -6.46 -4.59
CA GLY A 129 5.06 -6.97 -5.64
C GLY A 129 5.17 -8.47 -5.81
N SER A 130 6.39 -9.01 -5.77
CA SER A 130 6.62 -10.45 -5.90
C SER A 130 6.15 -11.24 -4.69
N PHE A 131 6.01 -10.59 -3.53
CA PHE A 131 5.44 -11.24 -2.35
C PHE A 131 3.98 -11.64 -2.56
N PHE A 132 3.22 -10.80 -3.26
CA PHE A 132 1.79 -11.01 -3.46
C PHE A 132 1.40 -11.54 -4.84
N PHE A 133 2.20 -11.30 -5.89
CA PHE A 133 1.80 -11.58 -7.27
C PHE A 133 2.83 -12.41 -8.01
N SER A 134 2.36 -13.49 -8.63
CA SER A 134 3.16 -14.24 -9.62
C SER A 134 3.15 -13.51 -10.96
N ASN A 135 3.97 -13.95 -11.91
CA ASN A 135 3.97 -13.41 -13.26
C ASN A 135 2.61 -13.60 -13.97
N LEU A 136 1.88 -14.65 -13.61
CA LEU A 136 0.58 -14.95 -14.20
C LEU A 136 -0.54 -14.03 -13.69
N GLU A 137 -0.26 -13.25 -12.66
CA GLU A 137 -1.24 -12.34 -12.04
C GLU A 137 -0.99 -10.87 -12.42
N ARG A 138 -0.12 -10.65 -13.41
CA ARG A 138 0.24 -9.30 -13.85
C ARG A 138 -0.23 -9.09 -15.29
N PHE A 139 -1.09 -8.14 -15.49
CA PHE A 139 -1.76 -7.86 -16.75
C PHE A 139 -1.47 -6.46 -17.25
#